data_cf9f3567c5e5b2ebb1c7ef66e0fb09d2
#
_entry.id   cf9f3567c5e5b2ebb1c7ef66e0fb09d2
#
_cell.length_a   1.000
_cell.length_b   1.000
_cell.length_c   1.000
_cell.angle_alpha   90.00
_cell.angle_beta   90.00
_cell.angle_gamma   90.00
#
_symmetry.space_group_name_H-M   'P 1'
#
loop_
_entity.id
_entity.type
_entity.pdbx_description
1 polymer ?
#
loop_
_entity_poly.entity_id
_entity_poly.type
_entity_poly.pdbx_seq_one_letter_code
_entity_poly.pdbx_strand_id
1 'polypeptide(L)'
;MSKRRGVVLAAALVGVVVIGANVLPSAAHEGAQPIVTEVLTPRSVFTDDVDLKFKIKFDGRATRVVRVDDPSRTVVARFTVPPGAHFPWHSHAGPVVVNVTQGELTYVDAEDCVDRPYQAGTAFVDAGHGHVHTAFNHTNQDAVIVATFYEAPASGPLVIPAQAPAGCSK
;
A
#
# COMPACT_ATOMS: atom_id res chain seq x y z
N MET A 1 31.66 74.85 57.77
CA MET A 1 30.33 74.56 57.31
C MET A 1 30.39 74.10 55.82
N SER A 2 30.40 72.81 55.59
CA SER A 2 30.52 72.25 54.25
C SER A 2 29.25 71.45 53.92
N LYS A 3 28.51 71.91 52.90
CA LYS A 3 27.29 71.27 52.37
C LYS A 3 27.68 70.20 51.39
N ARG A 4 27.48 68.92 51.74
CA ARG A 4 27.60 67.81 50.82
C ARG A 4 26.30 67.70 49.96
N ARG A 5 26.43 67.85 48.69
CA ARG A 5 25.33 67.56 47.70
C ARG A 5 25.32 66.05 47.40
N GLY A 6 24.24 65.42 47.77
CA GLY A 6 23.99 64.04 47.36
C GLY A 6 23.58 63.97 45.88
N VAL A 7 24.25 63.09 45.17
CA VAL A 7 23.86 62.75 43.76
C VAL A 7 22.97 61.51 43.86
N VAL A 8 21.74 61.64 43.35
CA VAL A 8 20.81 60.51 43.19
C VAL A 8 21.02 59.95 41.81
N LEU A 9 21.54 58.71 41.73
CA LEU A 9 21.57 57.96 40.47
C LEU A 9 20.20 57.30 40.29
N ALA A 10 19.52 57.64 39.22
CA ALA A 10 18.34 56.94 38.74
C ALA A 10 18.78 55.78 37.83
N ALA A 11 18.56 54.57 38.30
CA ALA A 11 18.77 53.35 37.49
C ALA A 11 17.55 53.11 36.59
N ALA A 12 17.72 53.24 35.27
CA ALA A 12 16.71 52.90 34.28
C ALA A 12 16.76 51.37 34.04
N LEU A 13 15.69 50.65 34.43
CA LEU A 13 15.46 49.26 34.12
C LEU A 13 14.97 49.19 32.66
N VAL A 14 15.83 48.66 31.76
CA VAL A 14 15.44 48.30 30.40
C VAL A 14 14.85 46.90 30.47
N GLY A 15 13.53 46.82 30.37
CA GLY A 15 12.84 45.52 30.28
C GLY A 15 13.02 44.95 28.86
N VAL A 16 13.73 43.82 28.75
CA VAL A 16 13.82 43.03 27.52
C VAL A 16 12.54 42.19 27.39
N VAL A 17 11.65 42.55 26.47
CA VAL A 17 10.50 41.72 26.12
C VAL A 17 11.01 40.65 25.14
N VAL A 18 11.18 39.43 25.65
CA VAL A 18 11.43 38.25 24.78
C VAL A 18 10.09 37.82 24.19
N ILE A 19 9.84 38.16 22.93
CA ILE A 19 8.72 37.60 22.15
C ILE A 19 9.12 36.17 21.80
N GLY A 20 8.66 35.21 22.58
CA GLY A 20 8.79 33.80 22.29
C GLY A 20 7.99 33.49 21.04
N ALA A 21 8.64 33.31 19.88
CA ALA A 21 8.04 32.72 18.71
C ALA A 21 7.71 31.25 19.02
N ASN A 22 6.43 30.94 19.23
CA ASN A 22 5.95 29.54 19.25
C ASN A 22 6.11 29.00 17.82
N VAL A 23 7.23 28.35 17.56
CA VAL A 23 7.39 27.50 16.38
C VAL A 23 6.56 26.25 16.65
N LEU A 24 5.35 26.20 16.09
CA LEU A 24 4.57 24.97 16.05
C LEU A 24 5.43 23.97 15.26
N PRO A 25 5.63 22.74 15.77
CA PRO A 25 6.30 21.72 15.00
C PRO A 25 5.48 21.51 13.73
N SER A 26 6.08 21.78 12.57
CA SER A 26 5.55 21.35 11.29
C SER A 26 5.39 19.84 11.37
N ALA A 27 4.15 19.34 11.31
CA ALA A 27 3.93 17.91 11.16
C ALA A 27 4.63 17.51 9.87
N ALA A 28 5.79 16.87 9.99
CA ALA A 28 6.40 16.20 8.86
C ALA A 28 5.32 15.24 8.33
N HIS A 29 4.99 15.32 7.06
CA HIS A 29 4.25 14.27 6.38
C HIS A 29 5.17 13.04 6.47
N GLU A 30 4.94 12.19 7.47
CA GLU A 30 5.55 10.87 7.48
C GLU A 30 5.03 10.17 6.22
N GLY A 31 5.95 9.85 5.30
CA GLY A 31 5.63 9.05 4.14
C GLY A 31 4.98 7.73 4.60
N ALA A 32 4.10 7.16 3.80
CA ALA A 32 3.43 5.90 4.12
C ALA A 32 4.46 4.86 4.59
N GLN A 33 4.14 4.15 5.67
CA GLN A 33 4.97 3.06 6.17
C GLN A 33 5.10 1.97 5.10
N PRO A 34 6.22 1.24 5.03
CA PRO A 34 6.40 0.19 4.04
C PRO A 34 5.41 -0.97 4.25
N ILE A 35 4.98 -1.58 3.15
CA ILE A 35 4.19 -2.81 3.18
C ILE A 35 5.04 -3.93 3.78
N VAL A 36 4.52 -4.62 4.79
CA VAL A 36 5.18 -5.77 5.40
C VAL A 36 4.68 -7.04 4.72
N THR A 37 5.62 -7.89 4.28
CA THR A 37 5.33 -9.16 3.61
C THR A 37 5.80 -10.33 4.45
N GLU A 38 4.91 -11.31 4.65
CA GLU A 38 5.20 -12.58 5.31
C GLU A 38 4.84 -13.73 4.35
N VAL A 39 5.82 -14.54 3.96
CA VAL A 39 5.57 -15.75 3.17
C VAL A 39 5.07 -16.85 4.10
N LEU A 40 3.82 -17.28 3.91
CA LEU A 40 3.17 -18.31 4.75
C LEU A 40 3.50 -19.72 4.28
N THR A 41 3.65 -19.91 2.97
CA THR A 41 4.08 -21.19 2.39
C THR A 41 5.25 -20.95 1.43
N PRO A 42 6.23 -21.87 1.39
CA PRO A 42 7.22 -21.85 0.33
C PRO A 42 6.55 -22.11 -1.02
N ARG A 43 7.32 -22.06 -2.12
CA ARG A 43 6.83 -22.44 -3.45
C ARG A 43 6.42 -23.91 -3.49
N SER A 44 5.15 -24.17 -3.18
CA SER A 44 4.57 -25.49 -3.13
C SER A 44 4.23 -25.99 -4.53
N VAL A 45 4.47 -27.25 -4.80
CA VAL A 45 4.20 -27.91 -6.08
C VAL A 45 2.97 -28.79 -5.90
N PHE A 46 2.05 -28.79 -6.87
CA PHE A 46 0.98 -29.79 -6.90
C PHE A 46 1.59 -31.15 -7.19
N THR A 47 1.12 -32.17 -6.46
CA THR A 47 1.50 -33.57 -6.68
C THR A 47 0.55 -34.28 -7.64
N ASP A 48 -0.64 -33.72 -7.78
CA ASP A 48 -1.67 -34.21 -8.68
C ASP A 48 -1.70 -33.40 -9.97
N ASP A 49 -2.34 -33.92 -11.01
CA ASP A 49 -2.64 -33.20 -12.24
C ASP A 49 -3.81 -32.24 -11.98
N VAL A 50 -3.52 -30.92 -12.00
CA VAL A 50 -4.48 -29.89 -11.60
C VAL A 50 -4.63 -28.84 -12.70
N ASP A 51 -5.86 -28.68 -13.18
CA ASP A 51 -6.25 -27.58 -14.03
C ASP A 51 -7.11 -26.57 -13.25
N LEU A 52 -6.86 -25.29 -13.45
CA LEU A 52 -7.66 -24.23 -12.86
C LEU A 52 -8.31 -23.37 -13.93
N LYS A 53 -9.53 -22.95 -13.67
CA LYS A 53 -10.27 -22.02 -14.54
C LYS A 53 -10.95 -20.95 -13.72
N PHE A 54 -10.56 -19.70 -13.93
CA PHE A 54 -11.23 -18.54 -13.35
C PHE A 54 -12.12 -17.86 -14.37
N LYS A 55 -13.32 -17.47 -13.98
CA LYS A 55 -14.16 -16.54 -14.70
C LYS A 55 -14.28 -15.28 -13.87
N ILE A 56 -13.65 -14.21 -14.34
CA ILE A 56 -13.62 -12.93 -13.65
C ILE A 56 -14.51 -11.96 -14.40
N LYS A 57 -15.43 -11.29 -13.69
CA LYS A 57 -16.29 -10.27 -14.25
C LYS A 57 -16.38 -9.12 -13.27
N PHE A 58 -15.82 -7.99 -13.64
CA PHE A 58 -16.07 -6.72 -12.95
C PHE A 58 -17.34 -6.09 -13.52
N ASP A 59 -18.03 -5.32 -12.69
CA ASP A 59 -19.23 -4.60 -13.13
C ASP A 59 -18.93 -3.73 -14.34
N GLY A 60 -19.80 -3.80 -15.35
CA GLY A 60 -19.65 -3.07 -16.61
C GLY A 60 -18.62 -3.64 -17.60
N ARG A 61 -17.93 -4.76 -17.26
CA ARG A 61 -16.89 -5.37 -18.10
C ARG A 61 -17.31 -6.69 -18.73
N ALA A 62 -16.64 -7.04 -19.82
CA ALA A 62 -16.73 -8.38 -20.37
C ALA A 62 -16.13 -9.42 -19.42
N THR A 63 -16.66 -10.64 -19.44
CA THR A 63 -16.10 -11.74 -18.67
C THR A 63 -14.74 -12.12 -19.21
N ARG A 64 -13.72 -12.10 -18.35
CA ARG A 64 -12.39 -12.65 -18.61
C ARG A 64 -12.37 -14.10 -18.16
N VAL A 65 -11.84 -14.98 -18.99
CA VAL A 65 -11.62 -16.40 -18.67
C VAL A 65 -10.11 -16.64 -18.64
N VAL A 66 -9.61 -17.01 -17.47
CA VAL A 66 -8.21 -17.37 -17.26
C VAL A 66 -8.16 -18.88 -17.06
N ARG A 67 -7.35 -19.57 -17.85
CA ARG A 67 -7.06 -21.01 -17.72
C ARG A 67 -5.62 -21.17 -17.32
N VAL A 68 -5.39 -22.09 -16.40
CA VAL A 68 -4.08 -22.48 -15.92
C VAL A 68 -4.03 -23.99 -16.04
N ASP A 69 -3.44 -24.46 -17.14
CA ASP A 69 -3.40 -25.89 -17.47
C ASP A 69 -2.31 -26.62 -16.65
N ASP A 70 -1.36 -25.89 -16.09
CA ASP A 70 -0.37 -26.37 -15.12
C ASP A 70 -0.04 -25.24 -14.16
N PRO A 71 -0.70 -25.16 -12.99
CA PRO A 71 -0.41 -24.11 -12.01
C PRO A 71 1.01 -24.18 -11.45
N SER A 72 1.78 -25.21 -11.79
CA SER A 72 3.17 -25.48 -11.43
C SER A 72 3.47 -25.30 -9.96
N ARG A 73 3.55 -24.07 -9.47
CA ARG A 73 3.84 -23.73 -8.07
C ARG A 73 2.89 -22.70 -7.54
N THR A 74 2.56 -22.83 -6.25
CA THR A 74 1.82 -21.82 -5.52
C THR A 74 2.68 -21.19 -4.43
N VAL A 75 2.39 -19.90 -4.14
CA VAL A 75 2.91 -19.22 -2.96
C VAL A 75 1.75 -18.57 -2.25
N VAL A 76 1.69 -18.72 -0.93
CA VAL A 76 0.75 -17.97 -0.10
C VAL A 76 1.54 -16.97 0.74
N ALA A 77 1.15 -15.71 0.66
CA ALA A 77 1.77 -14.64 1.43
C ALA A 77 0.72 -13.75 2.09
N ARG A 78 1.06 -13.25 3.28
CA ARG A 78 0.33 -12.21 3.98
C ARG A 78 1.01 -10.88 3.73
N PHE A 79 0.21 -9.83 3.50
CA PHE A 79 0.69 -8.47 3.41
C PHE A 79 -0.07 -7.62 4.41
N THR A 80 0.68 -6.83 5.20
CA THR A 80 0.12 -5.73 5.97
C THR A 80 0.41 -4.45 5.21
N VAL A 81 -0.66 -3.75 4.83
CA VAL A 81 -0.63 -2.54 4.00
C VAL A 81 -1.05 -1.37 4.89
N PRO A 82 -0.09 -0.58 5.40
CA PRO A 82 -0.39 0.56 6.26
C PRO A 82 -1.19 1.66 5.54
N PRO A 83 -1.78 2.62 6.29
CA PRO A 83 -2.43 3.79 5.73
C PRO A 83 -1.56 4.52 4.70
N GLY A 84 -2.12 4.84 3.54
CA GLY A 84 -1.44 5.52 2.44
C GLY A 84 -0.43 4.67 1.66
N ALA A 85 -0.15 3.43 2.09
CA ALA A 85 0.74 2.54 1.36
C ALA A 85 0.07 1.98 0.09
N HIS A 86 0.88 1.77 -0.95
CA HIS A 86 0.41 1.25 -2.23
C HIS A 86 1.41 0.23 -2.80
N PHE A 87 0.89 -0.75 -3.52
CA PHE A 87 1.67 -1.59 -4.41
C PHE A 87 1.89 -0.80 -5.72
N PRO A 88 3.13 -0.61 -6.19
CA PRO A 88 3.36 -0.01 -7.51
C PRO A 88 2.61 -0.77 -8.61
N TRP A 89 2.38 -0.15 -9.76
CA TRP A 89 1.82 -0.81 -10.92
C TRP A 89 2.65 -2.04 -11.30
N HIS A 90 1.98 -3.18 -11.41
CA HIS A 90 2.64 -4.46 -11.64
C HIS A 90 1.69 -5.48 -12.27
N SER A 91 2.25 -6.63 -12.62
CA SER A 91 1.52 -7.83 -13.03
C SER A 91 2.11 -9.06 -12.35
N HIS A 92 1.52 -10.22 -12.59
CA HIS A 92 1.96 -11.53 -12.10
C HIS A 92 2.10 -12.54 -13.23
N ALA A 93 2.90 -13.60 -13.01
CA ALA A 93 3.06 -14.70 -13.97
C ALA A 93 1.73 -15.42 -14.21
N GLY A 94 1.03 -15.75 -13.13
CA GLY A 94 -0.30 -16.38 -13.15
C GLY A 94 -1.33 -15.62 -12.32
N PRO A 95 -2.56 -16.14 -12.22
CA PRO A 95 -3.62 -15.51 -11.44
C PRO A 95 -3.29 -15.49 -9.95
N VAL A 96 -3.86 -14.49 -9.26
CA VAL A 96 -3.72 -14.32 -7.81
C VAL A 96 -5.09 -14.20 -7.17
N VAL A 97 -5.37 -15.06 -6.19
CA VAL A 97 -6.56 -14.92 -5.34
C VAL A 97 -6.17 -14.13 -4.09
N VAL A 98 -6.83 -13.00 -3.87
CA VAL A 98 -6.58 -12.11 -2.74
C VAL A 98 -7.77 -12.13 -1.80
N ASN A 99 -7.53 -12.45 -0.53
CA ASN A 99 -8.52 -12.40 0.54
C ASN A 99 -8.19 -11.22 1.46
N VAL A 100 -9.13 -10.31 1.67
CA VAL A 100 -8.97 -9.22 2.64
C VAL A 100 -9.42 -9.73 4.00
N THR A 101 -8.48 -9.80 4.96
CA THR A 101 -8.74 -10.36 6.30
C THR A 101 -8.94 -9.28 7.36
N GLN A 102 -8.46 -8.05 7.08
CA GLN A 102 -8.64 -6.88 7.96
C GLN A 102 -8.64 -5.59 7.12
N GLY A 103 -9.40 -4.58 7.56
CA GLY A 103 -9.44 -3.27 6.92
C GLY A 103 -10.06 -3.29 5.53
N GLU A 104 -9.55 -2.46 4.66
CA GLU A 104 -10.00 -2.32 3.26
C GLU A 104 -8.80 -2.11 2.35
N LEU A 105 -8.78 -2.81 1.21
CA LEU A 105 -7.82 -2.60 0.13
C LEU A 105 -8.57 -2.17 -1.13
N THR A 106 -8.13 -1.10 -1.77
CA THR A 106 -8.65 -0.68 -3.07
C THR A 106 -7.78 -1.26 -4.18
N TYR A 107 -8.38 -2.01 -5.11
CA TYR A 107 -7.76 -2.58 -6.30
C TYR A 107 -8.13 -1.73 -7.53
N VAL A 108 -7.17 -1.51 -8.43
CA VAL A 108 -7.36 -0.77 -9.68
C VAL A 108 -6.75 -1.53 -10.85
N ASP A 109 -7.58 -1.87 -11.81
CA ASP A 109 -7.21 -2.48 -13.07
C ASP A 109 -6.76 -1.40 -14.07
N ALA A 110 -5.62 -1.60 -14.74
CA ALA A 110 -5.07 -0.67 -15.72
C ALA A 110 -5.97 -0.47 -16.95
N GLU A 111 -6.87 -1.41 -17.24
CA GLU A 111 -7.74 -1.32 -18.42
C GLU A 111 -8.88 -0.31 -18.25
N ASP A 112 -9.27 0.03 -17.01
CA ASP A 112 -10.39 0.96 -16.78
C ASP A 112 -10.14 2.01 -15.70
N CYS A 113 -9.09 1.87 -14.91
CA CYS A 113 -8.71 2.81 -13.85
C CYS A 113 -9.80 3.04 -12.79
N VAL A 114 -10.70 2.07 -12.61
CA VAL A 114 -11.80 2.16 -11.65
C VAL A 114 -11.36 1.65 -10.29
N ASP A 115 -11.60 2.46 -9.24
CA ASP A 115 -11.36 2.08 -7.86
C ASP A 115 -12.36 1.02 -7.41
N ARG A 116 -11.87 -0.12 -6.92
CA ARG A 116 -12.66 -1.23 -6.40
C ARG A 116 -12.25 -1.51 -4.96
N PRO A 117 -12.98 -0.97 -3.97
CA PRO A 117 -12.71 -1.25 -2.57
C PRO A 117 -13.17 -2.65 -2.19
N TYR A 118 -12.31 -3.39 -1.50
CA TYR A 118 -12.58 -4.71 -0.93
C TYR A 118 -12.38 -4.66 0.58
N GLN A 119 -13.45 -4.88 1.32
CA GLN A 119 -13.43 -4.86 2.79
C GLN A 119 -13.07 -6.23 3.36
N ALA A 120 -12.72 -6.26 4.63
CA ALA A 120 -12.49 -7.50 5.36
C ALA A 120 -13.66 -8.50 5.18
N GLY A 121 -13.33 -9.76 4.94
CA GLY A 121 -14.29 -10.81 4.62
C GLY A 121 -14.65 -10.94 3.15
N THR A 122 -14.05 -10.11 2.27
CA THR A 122 -14.21 -10.22 0.81
C THR A 122 -12.95 -10.74 0.13
N ALA A 123 -13.09 -11.16 -1.13
CA ALA A 123 -11.97 -11.62 -1.95
C ALA A 123 -12.14 -11.17 -3.41
N PHE A 124 -11.02 -11.06 -4.12
CA PHE A 124 -10.99 -10.82 -5.56
C PHE A 124 -9.92 -11.67 -6.24
N VAL A 125 -9.97 -11.72 -7.55
CA VAL A 125 -8.99 -12.42 -8.38
C VAL A 125 -8.34 -11.43 -9.33
N ASP A 126 -7.03 -11.30 -9.25
CA ASP A 126 -6.22 -10.75 -10.33
C ASP A 126 -5.98 -11.82 -11.40
N ALA A 127 -6.09 -11.43 -12.66
CA ALA A 127 -6.02 -12.36 -13.78
C ALA A 127 -4.61 -12.90 -14.05
N GLY A 128 -3.57 -12.19 -13.58
CA GLY A 128 -2.19 -12.54 -13.94
C GLY A 128 -1.91 -12.44 -15.44
N HIS A 129 -0.93 -13.19 -15.95
CA HIS A 129 -0.58 -13.28 -17.37
C HIS A 129 -0.36 -11.90 -18.03
N GLY A 130 0.39 -11.02 -17.33
CA GLY A 130 0.68 -9.67 -17.82
C GLY A 130 -0.44 -8.65 -17.60
N HIS A 131 -1.53 -9.02 -16.93
CA HIS A 131 -2.58 -8.09 -16.53
C HIS A 131 -2.03 -7.08 -15.51
N VAL A 132 -2.07 -5.80 -15.86
CA VAL A 132 -1.46 -4.74 -15.06
C VAL A 132 -2.47 -4.14 -14.10
N HIS A 133 -2.07 -3.98 -12.86
CA HIS A 133 -2.91 -3.40 -11.82
C HIS A 133 -2.07 -2.72 -10.73
N THR A 134 -2.75 -2.02 -9.84
CA THR A 134 -2.23 -1.50 -8.58
C THR A 134 -3.23 -1.75 -7.47
N ALA A 135 -2.79 -1.67 -6.23
CA ALA A 135 -3.68 -1.68 -5.07
C ALA A 135 -3.11 -0.80 -3.96
N PHE A 136 -3.98 -0.20 -3.15
CA PHE A 136 -3.57 0.72 -2.11
C PHE A 136 -4.56 0.74 -0.94
N ASN A 137 -4.08 1.27 0.20
CA ASN A 137 -4.90 1.48 1.38
C ASN A 137 -5.13 3.00 1.59
N HIS A 138 -6.32 3.48 1.28
CA HIS A 138 -6.73 4.88 1.50
C HIS A 138 -7.34 5.13 2.88
N THR A 139 -7.45 4.10 3.71
CA THR A 139 -8.05 4.22 5.04
C THR A 139 -7.01 4.69 6.06
N ASN A 140 -7.45 4.90 7.29
CA ASN A 140 -6.59 5.27 8.42
C ASN A 140 -6.21 4.09 9.33
N GLN A 141 -6.47 2.86 8.87
CA GLN A 141 -6.14 1.61 9.57
C GLN A 141 -5.40 0.68 8.62
N ASP A 142 -4.64 -0.27 9.16
CA ASP A 142 -3.98 -1.29 8.35
C ASP A 142 -5.00 -2.13 7.59
N ALA A 143 -4.73 -2.38 6.33
CA ALA A 143 -5.35 -3.46 5.57
C ALA A 143 -4.44 -4.70 5.63
N VAL A 144 -5.03 -5.87 5.92
CA VAL A 144 -4.32 -7.14 5.90
C VAL A 144 -4.94 -8.04 4.86
N ILE A 145 -4.10 -8.53 3.95
CA ILE A 145 -4.51 -9.44 2.90
C ILE A 145 -3.71 -10.74 2.95
N VAL A 146 -4.34 -11.83 2.51
CA VAL A 146 -3.68 -13.10 2.23
C VAL A 146 -3.87 -13.40 0.74
N ALA A 147 -2.76 -13.47 0.03
CA ALA A 147 -2.74 -13.69 -1.41
C ALA A 147 -2.18 -15.07 -1.74
N THR A 148 -2.89 -15.80 -2.61
CA THR A 148 -2.42 -17.06 -3.20
C THR A 148 -2.05 -16.80 -4.64
N PHE A 149 -0.77 -16.95 -4.94
CA PHE A 149 -0.20 -16.83 -6.29
C PHE A 149 -0.14 -18.19 -6.94
N TYR A 150 -0.69 -18.32 -8.13
CA TYR A 150 -0.56 -19.50 -8.98
C TYR A 150 0.50 -19.27 -10.06
N GLU A 151 1.03 -20.33 -10.65
CA GLU A 151 2.13 -20.28 -11.63
C GLU A 151 3.33 -19.48 -11.09
N ALA A 152 3.57 -19.57 -9.79
CA ALA A 152 4.71 -18.88 -9.18
C ALA A 152 6.01 -19.36 -9.82
N PRO A 153 6.94 -18.45 -10.22
CA PRO A 153 8.19 -18.86 -10.82
C PRO A 153 9.01 -19.71 -9.84
N ALA A 154 9.87 -20.59 -10.35
CA ALA A 154 10.71 -21.45 -9.52
C ALA A 154 11.60 -20.68 -8.54
N SER A 155 11.97 -19.46 -8.91
CA SER A 155 12.75 -18.52 -8.09
C SER A 155 12.45 -17.08 -8.51
N GLY A 156 12.91 -16.11 -7.73
CA GLY A 156 12.77 -14.68 -8.04
C GLY A 156 11.46 -14.08 -7.54
N PRO A 157 11.11 -12.87 -7.99
CA PRO A 157 9.97 -12.10 -7.51
C PRO A 157 8.63 -12.69 -7.98
N LEU A 158 7.58 -12.47 -7.19
CA LEU A 158 6.19 -12.79 -7.54
C LEU A 158 5.51 -11.66 -8.32
N VAL A 159 6.13 -10.50 -8.36
CA VAL A 159 5.65 -9.26 -9.01
C VAL A 159 6.54 -8.94 -10.21
N ILE A 160 5.92 -8.57 -11.31
CA ILE A 160 6.57 -8.09 -12.52
C ILE A 160 6.25 -6.60 -12.61
N PRO A 161 7.23 -5.68 -12.42
CA PRO A 161 6.99 -4.26 -12.47
C PRO A 161 6.39 -3.82 -13.81
N ALA A 162 5.44 -2.89 -13.76
CA ALA A 162 4.81 -2.31 -14.94
C ALA A 162 4.74 -0.78 -14.81
N GLN A 163 4.53 -0.11 -15.93
CA GLN A 163 4.30 1.33 -15.94
C GLN A 163 2.83 1.64 -15.67
N ALA A 164 2.59 2.77 -15.00
CA ALA A 164 1.24 3.29 -14.87
C ALA A 164 0.65 3.56 -16.26
N PRO A 165 -0.60 3.14 -16.53
CA PRO A 165 -1.24 3.45 -17.80
C PRO A 165 -1.51 4.95 -17.92
N ALA A 166 -1.44 5.47 -19.13
CA ALA A 166 -1.75 6.87 -19.39
C ALA A 166 -3.19 7.20 -18.95
N GLY A 167 -3.34 8.22 -18.09
CA GLY A 167 -4.64 8.63 -17.57
C GLY A 167 -5.09 7.94 -16.28
N CYS A 168 -4.37 6.94 -15.77
CA CYS A 168 -4.56 6.37 -14.43
C CYS A 168 -3.59 7.04 -13.44
N SER A 169 -3.87 8.23 -12.99
CA SER A 169 -3.14 8.86 -11.89
C SER A 169 -3.66 8.31 -10.56
N LYS A 170 -2.89 7.44 -9.92
CA LYS A 170 -3.17 6.85 -8.60
C LYS A 170 -1.93 7.01 -7.70
#